data_a9aba097c3e5c87efc122360a3419961
#
_entry.id   a9aba097c3e5c87efc122360a3419961
#
_cell.length_a   1.000
_cell.length_b   1.000
_cell.length_c   1.000
_cell.angle_alpha   90.00
_cell.angle_beta   90.00
_cell.angle_gamma   90.00
#
_symmetry.space_group_name_H-M   'P 1'
#
loop_
_entity.id
_entity.type
_entity.pdbx_description
1 polymer ?
#
loop_
_entity_poly.entity_id
_entity_poly.type
_entity_poly.pdbx_seq_one_letter_code
_entity_poly.pdbx_strand_id
1 'polypeptide(L)'
;MFNYILSADTPVNLELPNQWLWEIIDEFIYQFQAFSQFRSKLSKKSDEEIETLKSNPKVWNVHSVLNVLHSLVDKSNINKQLEVYNAQGNPDAVAGDFGRHSLYKMLGYFSLVGLLRLHSLLGDYYQAIKVLENIELNKKSLYSRVPGCQITTYYYVGSVEIVYKSIKSSVKNLVLPT
;
A
#
# COMPACT_ATOMS: atom_id res chain seq x y z
N MET A 1 -16.65 2.40 -4.04
CA MET A 1 -16.14 3.41 -3.12
C MET A 1 -14.90 4.12 -3.68
N PHE A 2 -13.78 3.44 -3.97
CA PHE A 2 -12.57 4.10 -4.48
C PHE A 2 -12.80 4.91 -5.76
N ASN A 3 -13.54 4.38 -6.75
CA ASN A 3 -13.85 5.14 -7.95
C ASN A 3 -14.54 6.48 -7.64
N TYR A 4 -15.48 6.49 -6.71
CA TYR A 4 -16.19 7.70 -6.30
C TYR A 4 -15.25 8.72 -5.64
N ILE A 5 -14.40 8.26 -4.71
CA ILE A 5 -13.42 9.11 -4.01
C ILE A 5 -12.37 9.65 -5.00
N LEU A 6 -11.89 8.80 -5.91
CA LEU A 6 -10.83 9.16 -6.85
C LEU A 6 -11.32 10.04 -8.01
N SER A 7 -12.56 9.87 -8.46
CA SER A 7 -13.12 10.65 -9.57
C SER A 7 -13.73 12.01 -9.15
N ALA A 8 -13.83 12.28 -7.84
CA ALA A 8 -14.38 13.54 -7.35
C ALA A 8 -13.47 14.72 -7.68
N ASP A 9 -14.04 15.81 -8.18
CA ASP A 9 -13.31 17.06 -8.49
C ASP A 9 -13.04 17.90 -7.24
N THR A 10 -13.82 17.69 -6.19
CA THR A 10 -13.65 18.33 -4.87
C THR A 10 -13.61 17.26 -3.78
N PRO A 11 -13.01 17.53 -2.62
CA PRO A 11 -12.98 16.58 -1.52
C PRO A 11 -14.39 16.12 -1.13
N VAL A 12 -14.58 14.82 -1.05
CA VAL A 12 -15.85 14.22 -0.61
C VAL A 12 -16.01 14.47 0.89
N ASN A 13 -17.17 15.03 1.27
CA ASN A 13 -17.49 15.26 2.68
C ASN A 13 -17.94 13.95 3.33
N LEU A 14 -16.98 13.09 3.61
CA LEU A 14 -17.17 11.80 4.28
C LEU A 14 -16.18 11.72 5.45
N GLU A 15 -16.70 11.64 6.66
CA GLU A 15 -15.91 11.45 7.87
C GLU A 15 -16.08 10.02 8.37
N LEU A 16 -15.00 9.28 8.41
CA LEU A 16 -14.95 7.91 8.95
C LEU A 16 -13.85 7.82 10.01
N PRO A 17 -14.05 6.99 11.05
CA PRO A 17 -12.97 6.69 11.98
C PRO A 17 -11.73 6.14 11.27
N ASN A 18 -10.55 6.53 11.71
CA ASN A 18 -9.29 6.08 11.10
C ASN A 18 -9.15 4.56 11.07
N GLN A 19 -9.67 3.87 12.09
CA GLN A 19 -9.72 2.42 12.12
C GLN A 19 -10.46 1.84 10.92
N TRP A 20 -11.60 2.40 10.54
CA TRP A 20 -12.39 1.94 9.40
C TRP A 20 -11.70 2.25 8.07
N LEU A 21 -11.04 3.41 7.98
CA LEU A 21 -10.25 3.75 6.77
C LEU A 21 -9.10 2.77 6.56
N TRP A 22 -8.44 2.35 7.65
CA TRP A 22 -7.43 1.30 7.60
C TRP A 22 -8.04 -0.04 7.16
N GLU A 23 -9.13 -0.46 7.78
CA GLU A 23 -9.81 -1.73 7.47
C GLU A 23 -10.24 -1.81 6.00
N ILE A 24 -10.68 -0.69 5.41
CA ILE A 24 -11.03 -0.63 3.99
C ILE A 24 -9.80 -0.90 3.10
N ILE A 25 -8.65 -0.34 3.41
CA ILE A 25 -7.41 -0.59 2.65
C ILE A 25 -6.90 -2.01 2.89
N ASP A 26 -6.91 -2.47 4.13
CA ASP A 26 -6.47 -3.81 4.50
C ASP A 26 -7.32 -4.90 3.84
N GLU A 27 -8.64 -4.76 3.88
CA GLU A 27 -9.59 -5.66 3.23
C GLU A 27 -9.46 -5.65 1.71
N PHE A 28 -9.24 -4.47 1.11
CA PHE A 28 -9.02 -4.37 -0.34
C PHE A 28 -7.83 -5.20 -0.80
N ILE A 29 -6.73 -5.17 -0.06
CA ILE A 29 -5.53 -5.96 -0.38
C ILE A 29 -5.75 -7.44 -0.05
N TYR A 30 -6.46 -7.74 1.04
CA TYR A 30 -6.80 -9.10 1.41
C TYR A 30 -7.66 -9.79 0.34
N GLN A 31 -8.67 -9.11 -0.20
CA GLN A 31 -9.52 -9.62 -1.28
C GLN A 31 -8.72 -9.88 -2.56
N PHE A 32 -7.81 -8.98 -2.92
CA PHE A 32 -6.88 -9.21 -4.02
C PHE A 32 -6.03 -10.48 -3.80
N GLN A 33 -5.45 -10.62 -2.61
CA GLN A 33 -4.61 -11.77 -2.25
C GLN A 33 -5.42 -13.07 -2.27
N ALA A 34 -6.61 -13.08 -1.68
CA ALA A 34 -7.51 -14.22 -1.65
C ALA A 34 -7.92 -14.64 -3.07
N PHE A 35 -8.25 -13.67 -3.93
CA PHE A 35 -8.59 -13.95 -5.32
C PHE A 35 -7.40 -14.46 -6.14
N SER A 36 -6.21 -13.92 -5.91
CA SER A 36 -4.98 -14.41 -6.55
C SER A 36 -4.68 -15.86 -6.16
N GLN A 37 -4.84 -16.20 -4.89
CA GLN A 37 -4.71 -17.59 -4.41
C GLN A 37 -5.81 -18.51 -5.00
N PHE A 38 -7.04 -17.99 -5.09
CA PHE A 38 -8.11 -18.73 -5.74
C PHE A 38 -7.77 -18.99 -7.21
N ARG A 39 -7.33 -18.00 -7.96
CA ARG A 39 -6.95 -18.11 -9.37
C ARG A 39 -5.79 -19.08 -9.60
N SER A 40 -4.81 -19.16 -8.71
CA SER A 40 -3.63 -20.02 -8.86
C SER A 40 -3.92 -21.51 -8.72
N LYS A 41 -5.00 -21.89 -8.04
CA LYS A 41 -5.34 -23.31 -7.75
C LYS A 41 -6.17 -23.93 -8.88
N LEU A 42 -5.65 -23.97 -10.10
CA LEU A 42 -6.37 -24.47 -11.28
C LEU A 42 -6.75 -25.95 -11.18
N SER A 43 -5.91 -26.78 -10.54
CA SER A 43 -6.16 -28.23 -10.38
C SER A 43 -7.39 -28.58 -9.54
N LYS A 44 -7.95 -27.61 -8.83
CA LYS A 44 -9.13 -27.80 -7.97
C LYS A 44 -10.40 -27.15 -8.55
N LYS A 45 -10.36 -26.71 -9.82
CA LYS A 45 -11.46 -26.00 -10.46
C LYS A 45 -12.11 -26.81 -11.56
N SER A 46 -13.40 -26.56 -11.77
CA SER A 46 -14.13 -27.07 -12.93
C SER A 46 -13.71 -26.34 -14.22
N ASP A 47 -13.95 -26.97 -15.37
CA ASP A 47 -13.66 -26.37 -16.67
C ASP A 47 -14.45 -25.07 -16.88
N GLU A 48 -15.68 -24.96 -16.36
CA GLU A 48 -16.51 -23.77 -16.42
C GLU A 48 -15.90 -22.60 -15.59
N GLU A 49 -15.38 -22.89 -14.39
CA GLU A 49 -14.70 -21.91 -13.56
C GLU A 49 -13.42 -21.40 -14.23
N ILE A 50 -12.65 -22.30 -14.87
CA ILE A 50 -11.44 -21.95 -15.60
C ILE A 50 -11.78 -21.04 -16.78
N GLU A 51 -12.83 -21.36 -17.53
CA GLU A 51 -13.28 -20.55 -18.67
C GLU A 51 -13.76 -19.17 -18.23
N THR A 52 -14.50 -19.09 -17.12
CA THR A 52 -14.92 -17.82 -16.51
C THR A 52 -13.74 -16.97 -16.10
N LEU A 53 -12.69 -17.56 -15.51
CA LEU A 53 -11.46 -16.84 -15.13
C LEU A 53 -10.68 -16.34 -16.35
N LYS A 54 -10.65 -17.11 -17.44
CA LYS A 54 -10.01 -16.70 -18.71
C LYS A 54 -10.76 -15.55 -19.39
N SER A 55 -12.09 -15.58 -19.35
CA SER A 55 -12.95 -14.55 -19.95
C SER A 55 -12.87 -13.22 -19.22
N ASN A 56 -12.47 -13.22 -17.94
CA ASN A 56 -12.43 -12.05 -17.08
C ASN A 56 -11.02 -11.73 -16.54
N PRO A 57 -10.01 -11.51 -17.39
CA PRO A 57 -8.62 -11.32 -16.95
C PRO A 57 -8.38 -10.03 -16.17
N LYS A 58 -9.30 -9.05 -16.28
CA LYS A 58 -9.18 -7.75 -15.62
C LYS A 58 -9.67 -7.73 -14.17
N VAL A 59 -10.42 -8.77 -13.75
CA VAL A 59 -10.93 -8.83 -12.38
C VAL A 59 -9.77 -9.06 -11.41
N TRP A 60 -9.65 -8.18 -10.43
CA TRP A 60 -8.56 -8.17 -9.46
C TRP A 60 -7.16 -8.26 -10.10
N ASN A 61 -6.96 -7.52 -11.19
CA ASN A 61 -5.65 -7.40 -11.83
C ASN A 61 -4.70 -6.59 -10.91
N VAL A 62 -3.46 -7.06 -10.77
CA VAL A 62 -2.45 -6.43 -9.91
C VAL A 62 -2.22 -4.95 -10.25
N HIS A 63 -2.18 -4.62 -11.54
CA HIS A 63 -1.99 -3.23 -11.98
C HIS A 63 -3.15 -2.33 -11.56
N SER A 64 -4.39 -2.84 -11.61
CA SER A 64 -5.56 -2.08 -11.17
C SER A 64 -5.53 -1.81 -9.67
N VAL A 65 -5.09 -2.79 -8.87
CA VAL A 65 -4.94 -2.64 -7.42
C VAL A 65 -3.83 -1.64 -7.07
N LEU A 66 -2.66 -1.77 -7.71
CA LEU A 66 -1.55 -0.81 -7.56
C LEU A 66 -2.00 0.61 -7.95
N ASN A 67 -2.70 0.76 -9.08
CA ASN A 67 -3.18 2.07 -9.54
C ASN A 67 -4.13 2.74 -8.53
N VAL A 68 -5.02 1.99 -7.90
CA VAL A 68 -5.91 2.54 -6.86
C VAL A 68 -5.09 3.09 -5.70
N LEU A 69 -4.14 2.30 -5.17
CA LEU A 69 -3.31 2.71 -4.04
C LEU A 69 -2.43 3.91 -4.39
N HIS A 70 -1.75 3.89 -5.54
CA HIS A 70 -0.95 5.03 -6.00
C HIS A 70 -1.81 6.27 -6.22
N SER A 71 -2.99 6.14 -6.82
CA SER A 71 -3.90 7.29 -7.01
C SER A 71 -4.35 7.91 -5.69
N LEU A 72 -4.54 7.12 -4.64
CA LEU A 72 -4.85 7.64 -3.30
C LEU A 72 -3.66 8.38 -2.69
N VAL A 73 -2.45 7.85 -2.86
CA VAL A 73 -1.20 8.49 -2.44
C VAL A 73 -1.01 9.82 -3.15
N ASP A 74 -1.16 9.85 -4.47
CA ASP A 74 -0.98 11.04 -5.29
C ASP A 74 -2.04 12.10 -5.00
N LYS A 75 -3.31 11.70 -4.97
CA LYS A 75 -4.42 12.63 -4.72
C LYS A 75 -4.36 13.29 -3.34
N SER A 76 -3.85 12.57 -2.35
CA SER A 76 -3.64 13.10 -0.99
C SER A 76 -2.37 13.92 -0.84
N ASN A 77 -1.45 13.84 -1.81
CA ASN A 77 -0.11 14.44 -1.74
C ASN A 77 0.67 14.04 -0.47
N ILE A 78 0.41 12.83 0.05
CA ILE A 78 0.89 12.41 1.37
C ILE A 78 2.42 12.34 1.46
N ASN A 79 3.12 11.96 0.39
CA ASN A 79 4.58 11.90 0.38
C ASN A 79 5.21 13.26 0.67
N LYS A 80 4.74 14.33 0.02
CA LYS A 80 5.22 15.69 0.27
C LYS A 80 4.84 16.18 1.67
N GLN A 81 3.66 15.80 2.15
CA GLN A 81 3.24 16.13 3.51
C GLN A 81 4.18 15.49 4.55
N LEU A 82 4.56 14.23 4.36
CA LEU A 82 5.48 13.52 5.25
C LEU A 82 6.90 14.09 5.16
N GLU A 83 7.38 14.41 3.96
CA GLU A 83 8.69 15.04 3.75
C GLU A 83 8.78 16.38 4.51
N VAL A 84 7.79 17.25 4.36
CA VAL A 84 7.73 18.52 5.06
C VAL A 84 7.59 18.34 6.58
N TYR A 85 6.80 17.36 7.01
CA TYR A 85 6.65 17.02 8.43
C TYR A 85 7.97 16.56 9.05
N ASN A 86 8.74 15.73 8.35
CA ASN A 86 10.05 15.24 8.79
C ASN A 86 11.08 16.39 8.88
N ALA A 87 10.95 17.37 7.99
CA ALA A 87 11.73 18.61 8.02
C ALA A 87 11.24 19.65 9.06
N GLN A 88 10.30 19.26 9.94
CA GLN A 88 9.68 20.13 10.96
C GLN A 88 8.90 21.33 10.38
N GLY A 89 8.49 21.23 9.12
CA GLY A 89 7.64 22.21 8.45
C GLY A 89 6.15 21.97 8.68
N ASN A 90 5.33 22.78 8.00
CA ASN A 90 3.88 22.63 8.05
C ASN A 90 3.38 21.79 6.86
N PRO A 91 2.91 20.53 7.06
CA PRO A 91 2.43 19.66 6.00
C PRO A 91 1.24 20.23 5.23
N ASP A 92 0.38 21.01 5.90
CA ASP A 92 -0.82 21.58 5.28
C ASP A 92 -0.50 22.62 4.20
N ALA A 93 0.71 23.19 4.22
CA ALA A 93 1.16 24.13 3.20
C ALA A 93 1.34 23.47 1.82
N VAL A 94 1.66 22.18 1.79
CA VAL A 94 1.93 21.41 0.57
C VAL A 94 0.83 20.39 0.25
N ALA A 95 -0.16 20.25 1.13
CA ALA A 95 -1.18 19.20 1.02
C ALA A 95 -2.13 19.40 -0.18
N GLY A 96 -2.40 20.64 -0.59
CA GLY A 96 -3.48 20.94 -1.52
C GLY A 96 -4.86 20.72 -0.90
N ASP A 97 -5.92 20.90 -1.68
CA ASP A 97 -7.29 20.84 -1.15
C ASP A 97 -7.66 19.41 -0.68
N PHE A 98 -7.32 18.41 -1.46
CA PHE A 98 -7.58 17.02 -1.08
C PHE A 98 -6.74 16.59 0.12
N GLY A 99 -5.44 16.86 0.11
CA GLY A 99 -4.54 16.42 1.17
C GLY A 99 -4.76 17.09 2.53
N ARG A 100 -5.41 18.25 2.57
CA ARG A 100 -5.88 18.88 3.82
C ARG A 100 -7.06 18.14 4.43
N HIS A 101 -7.88 17.49 3.61
CA HIS A 101 -9.05 16.75 4.08
C HIS A 101 -8.62 15.43 4.75
N SER A 102 -9.11 15.20 5.98
CA SER A 102 -8.72 14.05 6.80
C SER A 102 -8.89 12.70 6.09
N LEU A 103 -10.00 12.52 5.37
CA LEU A 103 -10.28 11.30 4.59
C LEU A 103 -9.14 10.97 3.63
N TYR A 104 -8.74 11.93 2.80
CA TYR A 104 -7.71 11.71 1.77
C TYR A 104 -6.33 11.56 2.39
N LYS A 105 -6.00 12.38 3.39
CA LYS A 105 -4.75 12.30 4.14
C LYS A 105 -4.55 10.90 4.72
N MET A 106 -5.57 10.36 5.38
CA MET A 106 -5.49 9.05 6.03
C MET A 106 -5.52 7.91 5.01
N LEU A 107 -6.38 7.98 3.99
CA LEU A 107 -6.37 6.98 2.91
C LEU A 107 -5.04 6.95 2.17
N GLY A 108 -4.42 8.11 1.92
CA GLY A 108 -3.09 8.20 1.32
C GLY A 108 -2.02 7.52 2.17
N TYR A 109 -2.00 7.81 3.46
CA TYR A 109 -1.05 7.17 4.38
C TYR A 109 -1.25 5.65 4.45
N PHE A 110 -2.48 5.20 4.66
CA PHE A 110 -2.78 3.76 4.70
C PHE A 110 -2.48 3.07 3.38
N SER A 111 -2.62 3.79 2.25
CA SER A 111 -2.23 3.28 0.94
C SER A 111 -0.72 3.09 0.80
N LEU A 112 0.12 3.91 1.44
CA LEU A 112 1.56 3.65 1.50
C LEU A 112 1.87 2.34 2.22
N VAL A 113 1.23 2.09 3.36
CA VAL A 113 1.38 0.81 4.08
C VAL A 113 0.80 -0.35 3.26
N GLY A 114 -0.29 -0.11 2.55
CA GLY A 114 -0.87 -1.07 1.61
C GLY A 114 0.08 -1.42 0.45
N LEU A 115 0.76 -0.43 -0.12
CA LEU A 115 1.77 -0.63 -1.15
C LEU A 115 2.99 -1.40 -0.62
N LEU A 116 3.47 -1.08 0.59
CA LEU A 116 4.50 -1.87 1.26
C LEU A 116 4.12 -3.36 1.30
N ARG A 117 2.92 -3.66 1.79
CA ARG A 117 2.41 -5.04 1.86
C ARG A 117 2.31 -5.68 0.48
N LEU A 118 1.74 -4.97 -0.49
CA LEU A 118 1.51 -5.50 -1.84
C LEU A 118 2.83 -5.78 -2.56
N HIS A 119 3.78 -4.84 -2.55
CA HIS A 119 5.11 -5.04 -3.15
C HIS A 119 5.87 -6.18 -2.46
N SER A 120 5.75 -6.30 -1.13
CA SER A 120 6.35 -7.42 -0.38
C SER A 120 5.78 -8.77 -0.82
N LEU A 121 4.46 -8.87 -1.00
CA LEU A 121 3.78 -10.08 -1.49
C LEU A 121 4.14 -10.42 -2.94
N LEU A 122 4.43 -9.42 -3.76
CA LEU A 122 4.87 -9.57 -5.15
C LEU A 122 6.37 -9.88 -5.28
N GLY A 123 7.13 -9.83 -4.18
CA GLY A 123 8.58 -10.02 -4.18
C GLY A 123 9.37 -8.80 -4.66
N ASP A 124 8.72 -7.66 -4.88
CA ASP A 124 9.36 -6.41 -5.27
C ASP A 124 9.81 -5.62 -4.03
N TYR A 125 10.82 -6.16 -3.37
CA TYR A 125 11.33 -5.61 -2.10
C TYR A 125 11.96 -4.23 -2.24
N TYR A 126 12.47 -3.89 -3.42
CA TYR A 126 13.02 -2.56 -3.69
C TYR A 126 11.92 -1.50 -3.63
N GLN A 127 10.82 -1.71 -4.32
CA GLN A 127 9.68 -0.78 -4.27
C GLN A 127 9.02 -0.77 -2.89
N ALA A 128 8.97 -1.92 -2.21
CA ALA A 128 8.46 -2.00 -0.85
C ALA A 128 9.21 -1.08 0.12
N ILE A 129 10.56 -1.04 0.04
CA ILE A 129 11.38 -0.13 0.86
C ILE A 129 11.17 1.32 0.42
N LYS A 130 11.16 1.58 -0.88
CA LYS A 130 11.05 2.93 -1.43
C LYS A 130 9.76 3.63 -1.03
N VAL A 131 8.65 2.90 -0.94
CA VAL A 131 7.35 3.44 -0.49
C VAL A 131 7.43 4.01 0.93
N LEU A 132 8.33 3.50 1.77
CA LEU A 132 8.50 3.93 3.17
C LEU A 132 9.51 5.05 3.36
N GLU A 133 10.13 5.57 2.30
CA GLU A 133 11.22 6.53 2.38
C GLU A 133 10.90 7.73 3.29
N ASN A 134 9.65 8.18 3.29
CA ASN A 134 9.18 9.30 4.08
C ASN A 134 8.46 8.91 5.39
N ILE A 135 8.37 7.60 5.70
CA ILE A 135 7.71 7.12 6.92
C ILE A 135 8.76 6.88 8.02
N GLU A 136 8.78 7.74 9.03
CA GLU A 136 9.62 7.54 10.20
C GLU A 136 8.96 6.56 11.19
N LEU A 137 9.47 5.34 11.25
CA LEU A 137 8.93 4.27 12.09
C LEU A 137 9.08 4.54 13.60
N ASN A 138 10.06 5.35 14.00
CA ASN A 138 10.41 5.59 15.39
C ASN A 138 9.70 6.77 16.04
N LYS A 139 9.01 7.60 15.26
CA LYS A 139 8.24 8.74 15.79
C LYS A 139 6.78 8.32 16.03
N LYS A 140 6.24 8.71 17.18
CA LYS A 140 4.79 8.68 17.41
C LYS A 140 4.13 9.65 16.43
N SER A 141 3.79 9.14 15.25
CA SER A 141 3.07 9.91 14.23
C SER A 141 1.57 9.93 14.53
N LEU A 142 0.86 10.84 13.88
CA LEU A 142 -0.61 10.92 13.92
C LEU A 142 -1.28 9.58 13.53
N TYR A 143 -0.56 8.74 12.82
CA TYR A 143 -0.97 7.47 12.22
C TYR A 143 -0.74 6.25 13.13
N SER A 144 0.06 6.41 14.19
CA SER A 144 0.34 5.36 15.18
C SER A 144 -0.87 5.03 16.08
N ARG A 145 -1.99 5.71 15.88
CA ARG A 145 -3.24 5.49 16.63
C ARG A 145 -4.09 4.34 16.10
N VAL A 146 -3.67 3.69 15.01
CA VAL A 146 -4.34 2.52 14.43
C VAL A 146 -3.44 1.30 14.61
N PRO A 147 -3.67 0.47 15.65
CA PRO A 147 -2.78 -0.65 15.99
C PRO A 147 -2.60 -1.63 14.82
N GLY A 148 -3.66 -1.95 14.08
CA GLY A 148 -3.58 -2.87 12.94
C GLY A 148 -2.63 -2.37 11.84
N CYS A 149 -2.69 -1.07 11.52
CA CYS A 149 -1.76 -0.45 10.58
C CYS A 149 -0.31 -0.52 11.07
N GLN A 150 -0.09 -0.24 12.34
CA GLN A 150 1.24 -0.26 12.95
C GLN A 150 1.84 -1.69 12.93
N ILE A 151 1.07 -2.69 13.33
CA ILE A 151 1.49 -4.10 13.31
C ILE A 151 1.85 -4.52 11.89
N THR A 152 1.00 -4.22 10.91
CA THR A 152 1.24 -4.52 9.50
C THR A 152 2.53 -3.87 9.01
N THR A 153 2.74 -2.60 9.34
CA THR A 153 3.95 -1.86 8.97
C THR A 153 5.21 -2.55 9.50
N TYR A 154 5.28 -2.81 10.80
CA TYR A 154 6.46 -3.47 11.40
C TYR A 154 6.69 -4.87 10.86
N TYR A 155 5.64 -5.65 10.64
CA TYR A 155 5.75 -7.00 10.09
C TYR A 155 6.38 -7.00 8.70
N TYR A 156 5.88 -6.17 7.78
CA TYR A 156 6.39 -6.13 6.42
C TYR A 156 7.75 -5.45 6.30
N VAL A 157 8.03 -4.41 7.07
CA VAL A 157 9.37 -3.80 7.15
C VAL A 157 10.39 -4.83 7.59
N GLY A 158 10.14 -5.53 8.69
CA GLY A 158 11.05 -6.57 9.20
C GLY A 158 11.25 -7.69 8.18
N SER A 159 10.18 -8.15 7.53
CA SER A 159 10.25 -9.18 6.49
C SER A 159 11.11 -8.74 5.29
N VAL A 160 10.88 -7.53 4.79
CA VAL A 160 11.62 -6.97 3.64
C VAL A 160 13.09 -6.76 3.98
N GLU A 161 13.41 -6.24 5.17
CA GLU A 161 14.79 -6.05 5.61
C GLU A 161 15.57 -7.38 5.68
N ILE A 162 14.97 -8.42 6.23
CA ILE A 162 15.60 -9.75 6.33
C ILE A 162 15.92 -10.28 4.94
N VAL A 163 14.96 -10.25 4.03
CA VAL A 163 15.14 -10.74 2.65
C VAL A 163 16.17 -9.90 1.91
N TYR A 164 16.09 -8.57 2.00
CA TYR A 164 17.04 -7.68 1.34
C TYR A 164 18.49 -7.88 1.81
N LYS A 165 18.69 -8.02 3.12
CA LYS A 165 20.01 -8.31 3.70
C LYS A 165 20.52 -9.67 3.23
N SER A 166 19.67 -10.68 3.16
CA SER A 166 20.01 -12.02 2.68
C SER A 166 20.44 -12.00 1.19
N ILE A 167 19.66 -11.34 0.32
CA ILE A 167 19.99 -11.18 -1.10
C ILE A 167 21.33 -10.45 -1.26
N LYS A 168 21.52 -9.34 -0.55
CA LYS A 168 22.77 -8.55 -0.62
C LYS A 168 23.98 -9.36 -0.19
N SER A 169 23.85 -10.16 0.85
CA SER A 169 24.92 -11.08 1.30
C SER A 169 25.25 -12.15 0.26
N SER A 170 24.22 -12.75 -0.34
CA SER A 170 24.37 -13.78 -1.38
C SER A 170 25.05 -13.23 -2.64
N VAL A 171 24.65 -12.03 -3.08
CA VAL A 171 25.26 -11.35 -4.23
C VAL A 171 26.72 -11.01 -3.93
N LYS A 172 27.04 -10.53 -2.73
CA LYS A 172 28.43 -10.23 -2.35
C LYS A 172 29.31 -11.47 -2.41
N ASN A 173 28.81 -12.62 -1.99
CA ASN A 173 29.52 -13.88 -2.02
C ASN A 173 29.71 -14.44 -3.46
N LEU A 174 28.82 -14.06 -4.39
CA LEU A 174 28.93 -14.45 -5.81
C LEU A 174 29.88 -13.57 -6.61
N VAL A 175 30.06 -12.30 -6.21
CA VAL A 175 30.87 -11.31 -6.95
C VAL A 175 32.33 -11.29 -6.47
N LEU A 176 32.66 -11.91 -5.34
CA LEU A 176 34.03 -12.07 -4.83
C LEU A 176 34.37 -13.56 -4.74
N PRO A 177 34.77 -14.21 -5.87
CA PRO A 177 35.58 -15.42 -5.73
C PRO A 177 36.96 -14.99 -5.26
N THR A 178 37.41 -15.60 -4.19
CA THR A 178 38.76 -15.51 -3.66
C THR A 178 39.83 -15.70 -4.70
#